data_fb5eacf345382577a24cde5217f877cc
#
_entry.id   fb5eacf345382577a24cde5217f877cc
#
_cell.length_a   1.000
_cell.length_b   1.000
_cell.length_c   1.000
_cell.angle_alpha   90.00
_cell.angle_beta   90.00
_cell.angle_gamma   90.00
#
_symmetry.space_group_name_H-M   'P 1'
#
loop_
_entity.id
_entity.type
_entity.pdbx_description
1 polymer ?
#
loop_
_entity_poly.entity_id
_entity_poly.type
_entity_poly.pdbx_seq_one_letter_code
_entity_poly.pdbx_strand_id
1 'polypeptide(L)'
;QDPPRRRKRDTVRHVSERVTSMLRHRATRVLKRERMADGLDPSLPPPDPRSGRERARRVLRKLKERVALKFPELTYANPDDPWLKRMIIRLVEHIAGRNFFVEPYQEWIREHIARGKRIIEPMLPLIDIKTEMTGAWPPPDLDPDQPLVIVANHPFGVLDGISALKLAEDLGRPFKVLIHKDLMKIPEIREMCLPIDFTPTREAQANNIRVRNEALALLQDGVTIVVFPAGGVATSPTMFGRAVDLPWKTFTARMILAARAQVVPIYFKGQCSRLFMIVSQFGQTLRSALLIRELRIFVGKTAKGEIGPIIPFAEIKENAGNDRKKLIDFLFARVHAMASRSLDEIKADQGRLPVWLKD
;
A
#
# COMPACT_ATOMS: atom_id res chain seq x y z
N GLN A 1 -35.73 -14.04 18.19
CA GLN A 1 -35.02 -13.11 17.28
C GLN A 1 -33.64 -13.70 16.99
N ASP A 2 -33.43 -14.21 15.77
CA ASP A 2 -32.20 -14.88 15.35
C ASP A 2 -31.11 -13.88 14.97
N PRO A 3 -29.84 -14.08 15.32
CA PRO A 3 -28.80 -13.10 15.16
C PRO A 3 -28.25 -13.02 13.72
N PRO A 4 -27.66 -11.89 13.29
CA PRO A 4 -27.29 -11.58 11.89
C PRO A 4 -26.15 -12.39 11.30
N ARG A 5 -25.65 -13.44 11.98
CA ARG A 5 -24.51 -14.27 11.52
C ARG A 5 -24.86 -15.28 10.41
N ARG A 6 -26.11 -15.65 10.21
CA ARG A 6 -26.52 -16.62 9.17
C ARG A 6 -26.47 -16.00 7.77
N ARG A 7 -26.94 -14.77 7.58
CA ARG A 7 -26.95 -14.11 6.24
C ARG A 7 -25.59 -13.93 5.59
N LYS A 8 -24.52 -13.67 6.38
CA LYS A 8 -23.15 -13.52 5.83
C LYS A 8 -22.56 -14.85 5.35
N ARG A 9 -22.91 -15.98 5.95
CA ARG A 9 -22.43 -17.31 5.52
C ARG A 9 -23.01 -17.72 4.17
N ASP A 10 -24.27 -17.39 3.91
CA ASP A 10 -24.96 -17.79 2.68
C ASP A 10 -24.47 -16.98 1.47
N THR A 11 -24.16 -15.70 1.63
CA THR A 11 -23.58 -14.86 0.56
C THR A 11 -22.18 -15.33 0.16
N VAL A 12 -21.33 -15.69 1.12
CA VAL A 12 -19.99 -16.22 0.86
C VAL A 12 -20.05 -17.59 0.18
N ARG A 13 -21.03 -18.41 0.53
CA ARG A 13 -21.26 -19.74 -0.09
C ARG A 13 -21.70 -19.61 -1.54
N HIS A 14 -22.61 -18.69 -1.86
CA HIS A 14 -23.06 -18.42 -3.23
C HIS A 14 -21.98 -17.84 -4.14
N VAL A 15 -21.13 -16.95 -3.63
CA VAL A 15 -19.98 -16.42 -4.39
C VAL A 15 -18.96 -17.54 -4.65
N SER A 16 -18.69 -18.39 -3.66
CA SER A 16 -17.79 -19.54 -3.81
C SER A 16 -18.29 -20.53 -4.85
N GLU A 17 -19.59 -20.81 -4.88
CA GLU A 17 -20.21 -21.74 -5.85
C GLU A 17 -20.18 -21.18 -7.28
N ARG A 18 -20.43 -19.89 -7.48
CA ARG A 18 -20.32 -19.23 -8.79
C ARG A 18 -18.89 -19.20 -9.31
N VAL A 19 -17.90 -18.87 -8.47
CA VAL A 19 -16.49 -18.89 -8.85
C VAL A 19 -16.03 -20.31 -9.20
N THR A 20 -16.47 -21.31 -8.43
CA THR A 20 -16.18 -22.71 -8.71
C THR A 20 -16.82 -23.19 -10.03
N SER A 21 -18.05 -22.74 -10.33
CA SER A 21 -18.75 -23.02 -11.59
C SER A 21 -18.05 -22.35 -12.79
N MET A 22 -17.64 -21.08 -12.66
CA MET A 22 -16.88 -20.38 -13.72
C MET A 22 -15.53 -21.03 -14.01
N LEU A 23 -14.82 -21.49 -12.98
CA LEU A 23 -13.54 -22.17 -13.13
C LEU A 23 -13.72 -23.54 -13.78
N ARG A 24 -14.81 -24.26 -13.47
CA ARG A 24 -15.17 -25.53 -14.16
C ARG A 24 -15.47 -25.30 -15.64
N HIS A 25 -16.25 -24.27 -16.01
CA HIS A 25 -16.56 -23.95 -17.41
C HIS A 25 -15.32 -23.54 -18.21
N ARG A 26 -14.39 -22.83 -17.60
CA ARG A 26 -13.13 -22.43 -18.24
C ARG A 26 -12.18 -23.63 -18.43
N ALA A 27 -12.08 -24.51 -17.44
CA ALA A 27 -11.32 -25.76 -17.55
C ALA A 27 -11.89 -26.67 -18.64
N THR A 28 -13.22 -26.77 -18.76
CA THR A 28 -13.86 -27.56 -19.81
C THR A 28 -13.61 -27.01 -21.22
N ARG A 29 -13.56 -25.68 -21.40
CA ARG A 29 -13.21 -25.07 -22.69
C ARG A 29 -11.74 -25.26 -23.07
N VAL A 30 -10.83 -25.19 -22.12
CA VAL A 30 -9.39 -25.45 -22.36
C VAL A 30 -9.17 -26.91 -22.75
N LEU A 31 -9.81 -27.85 -22.03
CA LEU A 31 -9.77 -29.28 -22.35
C LEU A 31 -10.39 -29.60 -23.73
N LYS A 32 -11.42 -28.86 -24.15
CA LYS A 32 -12.04 -29.03 -25.48
C LYS A 32 -11.15 -28.48 -26.60
N ARG A 33 -10.41 -27.40 -26.35
CA ARG A 33 -9.42 -26.86 -27.31
C ARG A 33 -8.18 -27.75 -27.45
N GLU A 34 -7.68 -28.33 -26.37
CA GLU A 34 -6.55 -29.28 -26.42
C GLU A 34 -6.93 -30.57 -27.14
N ARG A 35 -8.16 -31.09 -26.99
CA ARG A 35 -8.65 -32.24 -27.74
C ARG A 35 -8.73 -31.98 -29.26
N MET A 36 -9.05 -30.73 -29.67
CA MET A 36 -9.06 -30.39 -31.09
C MET A 36 -7.65 -30.19 -31.67
N ALA A 37 -6.67 -29.88 -30.82
CA ALA A 37 -5.27 -29.73 -31.22
C ALA A 37 -4.51 -31.05 -31.31
N ASP A 38 -4.96 -32.08 -30.55
CA ASP A 38 -4.28 -33.39 -30.46
C ASP A 38 -4.79 -34.47 -31.45
N GLY A 39 -5.71 -34.14 -32.35
CA GLY A 39 -6.16 -35.04 -33.45
C GLY A 39 -6.72 -36.39 -33.01
N LEU A 40 -7.33 -36.44 -31.83
CA LEU A 40 -7.82 -37.71 -31.23
C LEU A 40 -9.10 -38.20 -31.89
N ASP A 41 -9.05 -39.46 -32.37
CA ASP A 41 -10.12 -40.23 -32.99
C ASP A 41 -11.38 -40.27 -32.11
N PRO A 42 -12.57 -39.89 -32.63
CA PRO A 42 -13.82 -39.93 -31.88
C PRO A 42 -14.35 -41.34 -31.56
N SER A 43 -13.75 -42.42 -32.11
CA SER A 43 -14.16 -43.80 -31.88
C SER A 43 -13.58 -44.48 -30.62
N LEU A 44 -12.67 -43.79 -29.91
CA LEU A 44 -12.09 -44.33 -28.68
C LEU A 44 -13.02 -44.22 -27.47
N PRO A 45 -13.07 -45.24 -26.59
CA PRO A 45 -13.93 -45.20 -25.39
C PRO A 45 -13.60 -44.00 -24.50
N PRO A 46 -14.60 -43.47 -23.77
CA PRO A 46 -14.38 -42.31 -22.91
C PRO A 46 -13.30 -42.63 -21.86
N PRO A 47 -12.35 -41.71 -21.66
CA PRO A 47 -11.27 -41.94 -20.70
C PRO A 47 -11.83 -42.17 -19.30
N ASP A 48 -11.21 -43.09 -18.56
CA ASP A 48 -11.54 -43.41 -17.18
C ASP A 48 -11.70 -42.08 -16.36
N PRO A 49 -12.83 -41.94 -15.64
CA PRO A 49 -13.09 -40.76 -14.81
C PRO A 49 -11.98 -40.48 -13.78
N ARG A 50 -11.16 -41.46 -13.41
CA ARG A 50 -10.01 -41.34 -12.54
C ARG A 50 -8.83 -40.64 -13.25
N SER A 51 -8.60 -40.94 -14.54
CA SER A 51 -7.55 -40.28 -15.34
C SER A 51 -7.86 -38.81 -15.59
N GLY A 52 -9.12 -38.46 -15.75
CA GLY A 52 -9.57 -37.07 -15.86
C GLY A 52 -9.34 -36.24 -14.58
N ARG A 53 -9.56 -36.88 -13.42
CA ARG A 53 -9.29 -36.26 -12.11
C ARG A 53 -7.81 -36.14 -11.83
N GLU A 54 -6.98 -37.06 -12.24
CA GLU A 54 -5.52 -36.97 -12.12
C GLU A 54 -4.93 -35.93 -13.10
N ARG A 55 -5.41 -35.90 -14.36
CA ARG A 55 -5.04 -34.83 -15.30
C ARG A 55 -5.45 -33.45 -14.77
N ALA A 56 -6.67 -33.30 -14.26
CA ALA A 56 -7.12 -32.04 -13.65
C ALA A 56 -6.28 -31.67 -12.41
N ARG A 57 -5.89 -32.64 -11.58
CA ARG A 57 -4.96 -32.43 -10.46
C ARG A 57 -3.56 -32.06 -10.93
N ARG A 58 -3.06 -32.64 -12.01
CA ARG A 58 -1.75 -32.35 -12.60
C ARG A 58 -1.74 -30.95 -13.26
N VAL A 59 -2.81 -30.60 -13.96
CA VAL A 59 -2.99 -29.26 -14.54
C VAL A 59 -3.14 -28.21 -13.42
N LEU A 60 -3.93 -28.49 -12.38
CA LEU A 60 -4.03 -27.65 -11.19
C LEU A 60 -2.71 -27.56 -10.41
N ARG A 61 -1.92 -28.62 -10.36
CA ARG A 61 -0.58 -28.61 -9.75
C ARG A 61 0.40 -27.78 -10.60
N LYS A 62 0.42 -27.96 -11.93
CA LYS A 62 1.23 -27.13 -12.86
C LYS A 62 0.77 -25.68 -12.89
N LEU A 63 -0.54 -25.39 -12.79
CA LEU A 63 -1.06 -24.04 -12.56
C LEU A 63 -0.65 -23.50 -11.19
N LYS A 64 -0.68 -24.32 -10.15
CA LYS A 64 -0.16 -23.94 -8.82
C LYS A 64 1.34 -23.68 -8.85
N GLU A 65 2.11 -24.47 -9.57
CA GLU A 65 3.57 -24.32 -9.73
C GLU A 65 3.94 -23.14 -10.66
N ARG A 66 3.15 -22.85 -11.71
CA ARG A 66 3.28 -21.65 -12.56
C ARG A 66 2.76 -20.37 -11.88
N VAL A 67 1.86 -20.50 -10.91
CA VAL A 67 1.37 -19.43 -10.03
C VAL A 67 2.21 -19.36 -8.75
N ALA A 68 3.09 -20.34 -8.49
CA ALA A 68 4.13 -20.26 -7.48
C ALA A 68 5.12 -19.17 -7.89
N LEU A 69 5.09 -18.14 -7.16
CA LEU A 69 5.63 -16.81 -7.27
C LEU A 69 7.04 -16.76 -7.85
N LYS A 70 7.13 -16.35 -9.09
CA LYS A 70 8.42 -16.00 -9.70
C LYS A 70 9.01 -14.72 -9.06
N PHE A 71 8.19 -13.92 -8.38
CA PHE A 71 8.56 -12.68 -7.66
C PHE A 71 7.65 -12.50 -6.43
N PRO A 72 8.00 -13.12 -5.29
CA PRO A 72 7.22 -12.99 -4.04
C PRO A 72 7.19 -11.56 -3.49
N GLU A 73 8.14 -10.72 -3.91
CA GLU A 73 8.27 -9.32 -3.53
C GLU A 73 7.10 -8.46 -4.04
N LEU A 74 6.56 -8.83 -5.20
CA LEU A 74 5.50 -8.08 -5.87
C LEU A 74 4.07 -8.56 -5.52
N THR A 75 3.85 -9.19 -4.36
CA THR A 75 2.52 -9.65 -3.93
C THR A 75 2.24 -9.34 -2.48
N TYR A 76 1.01 -8.99 -2.18
CA TYR A 76 0.49 -8.88 -0.82
C TYR A 76 0.08 -10.24 -0.22
N ALA A 77 0.04 -11.33 -1.02
CA ALA A 77 -0.21 -12.66 -0.50
C ALA A 77 0.94 -13.12 0.40
N ASN A 78 0.63 -13.41 1.68
CA ASN A 78 1.62 -13.92 2.62
C ASN A 78 1.60 -15.46 2.61
N PRO A 79 2.77 -16.15 2.66
CA PRO A 79 2.83 -17.60 2.84
C PRO A 79 2.03 -18.12 4.03
N ASP A 80 1.99 -17.36 5.12
CA ASP A 80 1.29 -17.70 6.37
C ASP A 80 -0.23 -17.48 6.32
N ASP A 81 -0.73 -16.80 5.29
CA ASP A 81 -2.16 -16.61 5.11
C ASP A 81 -2.87 -17.93 4.77
N PRO A 82 -4.14 -18.10 5.18
CA PRO A 82 -4.97 -19.22 4.73
C PRO A 82 -4.97 -19.33 3.20
N TRP A 83 -4.92 -20.55 2.68
CA TRP A 83 -4.80 -20.80 1.23
C TRP A 83 -5.83 -20.07 0.38
N LEU A 84 -7.08 -19.98 0.87
CA LEU A 84 -8.17 -19.28 0.18
C LEU A 84 -7.90 -17.77 0.09
N LYS A 85 -7.43 -17.15 1.17
CA LYS A 85 -7.05 -15.74 1.21
C LYS A 85 -5.93 -15.47 0.21
N ARG A 86 -4.89 -16.30 0.19
CA ARG A 86 -3.78 -16.21 -0.78
C ARG A 86 -4.26 -16.33 -2.23
N MET A 87 -5.17 -17.26 -2.48
CA MET A 87 -5.72 -17.46 -3.83
C MET A 87 -6.52 -16.24 -4.29
N ILE A 88 -7.34 -15.66 -3.41
CA ILE A 88 -8.13 -14.46 -3.73
C ILE A 88 -7.20 -13.28 -4.01
N ILE A 89 -6.20 -13.04 -3.15
CA ILE A 89 -5.24 -11.95 -3.35
C ILE A 89 -4.54 -12.11 -4.70
N ARG A 90 -3.99 -13.28 -5.00
CA ARG A 90 -3.27 -13.54 -6.26
C ARG A 90 -4.15 -13.40 -7.49
N LEU A 91 -5.41 -13.82 -7.41
CA LEU A 91 -6.36 -13.66 -8.50
C LEU A 91 -6.65 -12.18 -8.76
N VAL A 92 -6.89 -11.41 -7.70
CA VAL A 92 -7.11 -9.97 -7.80
C VAL A 92 -5.87 -9.27 -8.36
N GLU A 93 -4.68 -9.57 -7.88
CA GLU A 93 -3.42 -9.01 -8.35
C GLU A 93 -3.12 -9.37 -9.82
N HIS A 94 -3.42 -10.60 -10.23
CA HIS A 94 -3.27 -11.03 -11.61
C HIS A 94 -4.19 -10.24 -12.55
N ILE A 95 -5.46 -10.10 -12.18
CA ILE A 95 -6.46 -9.28 -12.92
C ILE A 95 -6.05 -7.80 -12.89
N ALA A 96 -5.50 -7.33 -11.77
CA ALA A 96 -4.99 -5.99 -11.58
C ALA A 96 -3.75 -5.68 -12.44
N GLY A 97 -3.14 -6.71 -13.04
CA GLY A 97 -1.99 -6.55 -13.95
C GLY A 97 -0.64 -6.50 -13.25
N ARG A 98 -0.48 -7.20 -12.11
CA ARG A 98 0.79 -7.34 -11.39
C ARG A 98 1.97 -7.70 -12.29
N ASN A 99 1.75 -8.55 -13.31
CA ASN A 99 2.81 -8.99 -14.22
C ASN A 99 3.44 -7.84 -15.01
N PHE A 100 2.76 -6.71 -15.15
CA PHE A 100 3.31 -5.50 -15.77
C PHE A 100 4.54 -4.98 -15.01
N PHE A 101 4.58 -5.13 -13.69
CA PHE A 101 5.67 -4.62 -12.86
C PHE A 101 6.90 -5.53 -12.78
N VAL A 102 6.84 -6.74 -13.34
CA VAL A 102 7.94 -7.71 -13.26
C VAL A 102 9.16 -7.23 -14.04
N GLU A 103 8.99 -6.79 -15.29
CA GLU A 103 10.09 -6.32 -16.14
C GLU A 103 10.71 -5.03 -15.60
N PRO A 104 9.95 -3.97 -15.26
CA PRO A 104 10.50 -2.78 -14.59
C PRO A 104 11.25 -3.09 -13.30
N TYR A 105 10.75 -4.03 -12.49
CA TYR A 105 11.43 -4.45 -11.25
C TYR A 105 12.78 -5.13 -11.53
N GLN A 106 12.85 -6.01 -12.54
CA GLN A 106 14.10 -6.65 -12.94
C GLN A 106 15.11 -5.64 -13.51
N GLU A 107 14.62 -4.67 -14.31
CA GLU A 107 15.43 -3.59 -14.84
C GLU A 107 15.98 -2.72 -13.72
N TRP A 108 15.14 -2.35 -12.74
CA TRP A 108 15.56 -1.60 -11.56
C TRP A 108 16.69 -2.28 -10.79
N ILE A 109 16.57 -3.60 -10.55
CA ILE A 109 17.64 -4.37 -9.88
C ILE A 109 18.92 -4.34 -10.71
N ARG A 110 18.83 -4.65 -12.01
CA ARG A 110 20.01 -4.79 -12.90
C ARG A 110 20.71 -3.47 -13.15
N GLU A 111 19.95 -2.40 -13.40
CA GLU A 111 20.52 -1.14 -13.90
C GLU A 111 20.78 -0.12 -12.78
N HIS A 112 20.11 -0.24 -11.64
CA HIS A 112 20.24 0.73 -10.55
C HIS A 112 20.85 0.10 -9.29
N ILE A 113 20.24 -0.94 -8.76
CA ILE A 113 20.72 -1.57 -7.51
C ILE A 113 22.12 -2.19 -7.71
N ALA A 114 22.28 -3.05 -8.71
CA ALA A 114 23.56 -3.73 -8.98
C ALA A 114 24.71 -2.76 -9.33
N ARG A 115 24.39 -1.54 -9.77
CA ARG A 115 25.37 -0.51 -10.13
C ARG A 115 25.58 0.54 -9.05
N GLY A 116 24.97 0.38 -7.86
CA GLY A 116 25.10 1.32 -6.75
C GLY A 116 24.59 2.73 -7.06
N LYS A 117 23.60 2.84 -7.97
CA LYS A 117 22.95 4.11 -8.32
C LYS A 117 21.86 4.45 -7.30
N ARG A 118 21.23 5.62 -7.49
CA ARG A 118 20.05 6.01 -6.69
C ARG A 118 18.97 4.95 -6.77
N ILE A 119 18.37 4.64 -5.62
CA ILE A 119 17.48 3.48 -5.47
C ILE A 119 16.03 3.87 -5.77
N ILE A 120 15.58 4.99 -5.23
CA ILE A 120 14.16 5.37 -5.28
C ILE A 120 13.84 6.19 -6.54
N GLU A 121 14.73 7.10 -6.94
CA GLU A 121 14.50 7.99 -8.07
C GLU A 121 13.99 7.30 -9.34
N PRO A 122 14.54 6.14 -9.78
CA PRO A 122 14.16 5.52 -11.04
C PRO A 122 12.83 4.72 -10.96
N MET A 123 12.31 4.45 -9.76
CA MET A 123 11.19 3.50 -9.61
C MET A 123 9.93 3.94 -10.36
N LEU A 124 9.55 5.22 -10.29
CA LEU A 124 8.38 5.73 -11.00
C LEU A 124 8.61 5.93 -12.50
N PRO A 125 9.73 6.52 -12.95
CA PRO A 125 10.07 6.59 -14.38
C PRO A 125 10.10 5.23 -15.09
N LEU A 126 10.64 4.17 -14.46
CA LEU A 126 10.67 2.82 -15.03
C LEU A 126 9.28 2.24 -15.33
N ILE A 127 8.25 2.72 -14.66
CA ILE A 127 6.85 2.33 -14.90
C ILE A 127 6.06 3.44 -15.60
N ASP A 128 6.74 4.38 -16.26
CA ASP A 128 6.12 5.50 -16.97
C ASP A 128 5.16 6.34 -16.11
N ILE A 129 5.56 6.62 -14.87
CA ILE A 129 4.83 7.53 -13.98
C ILE A 129 5.68 8.77 -13.73
N LYS A 130 5.12 9.94 -14.02
CA LYS A 130 5.75 11.22 -13.72
C LYS A 130 5.24 11.76 -12.38
N THR A 131 6.09 12.52 -11.70
CA THR A 131 5.69 13.26 -10.49
C THR A 131 5.92 14.76 -10.71
N GLU A 132 4.92 15.55 -10.38
CA GLU A 132 4.96 17.01 -10.43
C GLU A 132 4.64 17.56 -9.05
N MET A 133 5.67 18.07 -8.38
CA MET A 133 5.56 18.66 -7.06
C MET A 133 5.68 20.18 -7.18
N THR A 134 4.71 20.91 -6.65
CA THR A 134 4.80 22.36 -6.49
C THR A 134 5.42 22.71 -5.13
N GLY A 135 6.03 23.87 -5.01
CA GLY A 135 6.83 24.26 -3.82
C GLY A 135 8.32 24.04 -4.06
N ALA A 136 9.14 24.66 -3.21
CA ALA A 136 10.59 24.53 -3.31
C ALA A 136 11.08 23.21 -2.69
N TRP A 137 12.02 22.54 -3.38
CA TRP A 137 12.69 21.37 -2.85
C TRP A 137 14.19 21.39 -3.16
N PRO A 138 15.11 21.23 -2.19
CA PRO A 138 14.82 21.26 -0.74
C PRO A 138 14.13 22.56 -0.31
N PRO A 139 13.38 22.58 0.82
CA PRO A 139 12.86 23.83 1.36
C PRO A 139 14.00 24.81 1.66
N PRO A 140 13.89 26.12 1.31
CA PRO A 140 14.98 27.06 1.44
C PRO A 140 15.42 27.27 2.90
N ASP A 141 14.50 27.15 3.85
CA ASP A 141 14.75 27.35 5.27
C ASP A 141 15.06 26.08 6.03
N LEU A 142 15.43 25.00 5.31
CA LEU A 142 15.79 23.71 5.91
C LEU A 142 17.12 23.87 6.67
N ASP A 143 17.06 23.65 7.98
CA ASP A 143 18.26 23.56 8.81
C ASP A 143 18.89 22.16 8.67
N PRO A 144 20.09 22.02 8.10
CA PRO A 144 20.72 20.73 7.88
C PRO A 144 21.10 20.00 9.18
N ASP A 145 21.30 20.74 10.27
CA ASP A 145 21.75 20.18 11.55
C ASP A 145 20.59 19.78 12.46
N GLN A 146 19.36 20.16 12.10
CA GLN A 146 18.20 19.74 12.86
C GLN A 146 17.61 18.41 12.38
N PRO A 147 17.09 17.56 13.31
CA PRO A 147 16.30 16.40 12.98
C PRO A 147 15.12 16.77 12.07
N LEU A 148 14.85 15.95 11.05
CA LEU A 148 13.84 16.22 10.04
C LEU A 148 12.80 15.11 9.96
N VAL A 149 11.51 15.49 10.01
CA VAL A 149 10.39 14.59 9.72
C VAL A 149 9.66 15.10 8.49
N ILE A 150 9.49 14.23 7.49
CA ILE A 150 8.62 14.47 6.33
C ILE A 150 7.26 13.85 6.67
N VAL A 151 6.20 14.68 6.64
CA VAL A 151 4.83 14.27 6.97
C VAL A 151 3.94 14.45 5.76
N ALA A 152 3.25 13.40 5.34
CA ALA A 152 2.37 13.45 4.18
C ALA A 152 0.99 12.82 4.42
N ASN A 153 -0.02 13.26 3.65
CA ASN A 153 -1.26 12.53 3.44
C ASN A 153 -1.00 11.27 2.59
N HIS A 154 -1.96 10.33 2.56
CA HIS A 154 -1.72 9.00 1.95
C HIS A 154 -2.84 8.60 0.95
N PRO A 155 -3.04 9.34 -0.16
CA PRO A 155 -4.16 9.13 -1.07
C PRO A 155 -4.04 7.91 -1.99
N PHE A 156 -2.83 7.43 -2.33
CA PHE A 156 -2.60 6.42 -3.36
C PHE A 156 -1.87 5.17 -2.88
N GLY A 157 -1.26 5.18 -1.71
CA GLY A 157 -0.49 4.07 -1.16
C GLY A 157 0.92 3.97 -1.72
N VAL A 158 1.17 3.05 -2.66
CA VAL A 158 2.51 2.81 -3.19
C VAL A 158 3.08 4.04 -3.90
N LEU A 159 2.25 4.75 -4.66
CA LEU A 159 2.67 5.90 -5.48
C LEU A 159 3.19 7.07 -4.65
N ASP A 160 2.42 7.49 -3.64
CA ASP A 160 2.83 8.57 -2.75
C ASP A 160 3.96 8.13 -1.79
N GLY A 161 3.99 6.84 -1.44
CA GLY A 161 5.12 6.25 -0.72
C GLY A 161 6.44 6.43 -1.48
N ILE A 162 6.52 6.00 -2.75
CA ILE A 162 7.70 6.16 -3.59
C ILE A 162 8.02 7.64 -3.82
N SER A 163 7.00 8.47 -4.05
CA SER A 163 7.21 9.92 -4.29
C SER A 163 7.80 10.63 -3.07
N ALA A 164 7.33 10.33 -1.85
CA ALA A 164 7.90 10.90 -0.63
C ALA A 164 9.32 10.39 -0.34
N LEU A 165 9.59 9.12 -0.63
CA LEU A 165 10.93 8.55 -0.50
C LEU A 165 11.91 9.16 -1.51
N LYS A 166 11.46 9.44 -2.75
CA LYS A 166 12.28 10.16 -3.74
C LYS A 166 12.69 11.54 -3.21
N LEU A 167 11.75 12.28 -2.65
CA LEU A 167 12.07 13.58 -2.04
C LEU A 167 13.09 13.43 -0.90
N ALA A 168 12.95 12.42 -0.04
CA ALA A 168 13.92 12.15 1.02
C ALA A 168 15.31 11.80 0.46
N GLU A 169 15.37 10.97 -0.62
CA GLU A 169 16.61 10.62 -1.31
C GLU A 169 17.28 11.84 -1.96
N ASP A 170 16.50 12.79 -2.49
CA ASP A 170 16.98 14.03 -3.10
C ASP A 170 17.70 14.96 -2.09
N LEU A 171 17.43 14.82 -0.80
CA LEU A 171 18.13 15.58 0.24
C LEU A 171 19.59 15.15 0.44
N GLY A 172 20.00 14.00 -0.08
CA GLY A 172 21.37 13.49 0.04
C GLY A 172 21.79 13.12 1.48
N ARG A 173 20.85 12.99 2.42
CA ARG A 173 21.08 12.59 3.80
C ARG A 173 20.40 11.25 4.11
N PRO A 174 20.86 10.49 5.13
CA PRO A 174 20.23 9.23 5.50
C PRO A 174 18.74 9.42 5.79
N PHE A 175 17.92 8.47 5.35
CA PHE A 175 16.47 8.51 5.60
C PHE A 175 15.91 7.12 5.87
N LYS A 176 14.79 7.09 6.58
CA LYS A 176 13.97 5.89 6.84
C LYS A 176 12.49 6.22 6.67
N VAL A 177 11.69 5.21 6.39
CA VAL A 177 10.23 5.35 6.28
C VAL A 177 9.51 4.36 7.18
N LEU A 178 8.49 4.83 7.87
CA LEU A 178 7.56 3.96 8.60
C LEU A 178 6.56 3.36 7.61
N ILE A 179 6.60 2.05 7.42
CA ILE A 179 5.75 1.34 6.45
C ILE A 179 5.06 0.13 7.05
N HIS A 180 4.04 -0.39 6.35
CA HIS A 180 3.44 -1.67 6.68
C HIS A 180 4.44 -2.82 6.50
N LYS A 181 4.50 -3.76 7.46
CA LYS A 181 5.45 -4.90 7.44
C LYS A 181 5.42 -5.71 6.14
N ASP A 182 4.28 -5.80 5.46
CA ASP A 182 4.14 -6.55 4.20
C ASP A 182 4.99 -5.99 3.05
N LEU A 183 5.39 -4.73 3.12
CA LEU A 183 6.29 -4.10 2.14
C LEU A 183 7.76 -4.48 2.35
N MET A 184 8.11 -5.11 3.47
CA MET A 184 9.45 -5.67 3.73
C MET A 184 9.82 -6.85 2.82
N LYS A 185 8.93 -7.27 1.95
CA LYS A 185 9.18 -8.32 0.96
C LYS A 185 10.17 -7.92 -0.13
N ILE A 186 10.33 -6.61 -0.38
CA ILE A 186 11.29 -6.06 -1.34
C ILE A 186 12.64 -5.90 -0.62
N PRO A 187 13.64 -6.78 -0.89
CA PRO A 187 14.90 -6.78 -0.13
C PRO A 187 15.66 -5.47 -0.23
N GLU A 188 15.64 -4.85 -1.40
CA GLU A 188 16.46 -3.69 -1.78
C GLU A 188 16.09 -2.41 -1.00
N ILE A 189 14.84 -2.33 -0.53
CA ILE A 189 14.38 -1.17 0.26
C ILE A 189 14.35 -1.43 1.77
N ARG A 190 14.64 -2.66 2.22
CA ARG A 190 14.54 -3.03 3.65
C ARG A 190 15.32 -2.11 4.57
N GLU A 191 16.53 -1.76 4.15
CA GLU A 191 17.39 -0.88 4.95
C GLU A 191 16.80 0.52 5.14
N MET A 192 15.91 0.97 4.25
CA MET A 192 15.23 2.25 4.36
C MET A 192 13.91 2.16 5.14
N CYS A 193 13.49 0.96 5.55
CA CYS A 193 12.17 0.71 6.09
C CYS A 193 12.18 0.44 7.59
N LEU A 194 11.20 1.01 8.27
CA LEU A 194 10.86 0.75 9.67
C LEU A 194 9.47 0.10 9.70
N PRO A 195 9.38 -1.24 9.86
CA PRO A 195 8.13 -1.96 9.66
C PRO A 195 7.17 -1.84 10.83
N ILE A 196 5.96 -1.36 10.58
CA ILE A 196 4.85 -1.34 11.53
C ILE A 196 3.91 -2.53 11.24
N ASP A 197 3.55 -3.24 12.28
CA ASP A 197 2.61 -4.36 12.24
C ASP A 197 1.26 -3.94 12.82
N PHE A 198 0.22 -3.94 11.99
CA PHE A 198 -1.16 -3.60 12.42
C PHE A 198 -1.97 -4.82 12.89
N THR A 199 -1.34 -5.97 13.05
CA THR A 199 -2.01 -7.16 13.61
C THR A 199 -2.35 -6.91 15.08
N PRO A 200 -3.56 -7.24 15.56
CA PRO A 200 -3.96 -6.99 16.96
C PRO A 200 -3.40 -8.08 17.89
N THR A 201 -2.08 -8.26 17.91
CA THR A 201 -1.38 -9.22 18.77
C THR A 201 -0.42 -8.50 19.73
N ARG A 202 -0.08 -9.13 20.86
CA ARG A 202 0.89 -8.59 21.82
C ARG A 202 2.28 -8.49 21.21
N GLU A 203 2.65 -9.45 20.37
CA GLU A 203 3.93 -9.48 19.65
C GLU A 203 4.05 -8.30 18.69
N ALA A 204 2.99 -8.00 17.92
CA ALA A 204 2.94 -6.86 17.02
C ALA A 204 3.05 -5.54 17.80
N GLN A 205 2.35 -5.42 18.93
CA GLN A 205 2.44 -4.23 19.79
C GLN A 205 3.84 -4.03 20.34
N ALA A 206 4.49 -5.10 20.87
CA ALA A 206 5.87 -5.04 21.37
C ALA A 206 6.85 -4.66 20.26
N ASN A 207 6.73 -5.26 19.07
CA ASN A 207 7.55 -4.91 17.91
C ASN A 207 7.35 -3.44 17.51
N ASN A 208 6.10 -2.95 17.48
CA ASN A 208 5.81 -1.57 17.13
C ASN A 208 6.40 -0.57 18.13
N ILE A 209 6.45 -0.92 19.42
CA ILE A 209 7.13 -0.09 20.44
C ILE A 209 8.63 -0.03 20.15
N ARG A 210 9.25 -1.17 19.83
CA ARG A 210 10.68 -1.24 19.47
C ARG A 210 10.99 -0.39 18.24
N VAL A 211 10.24 -0.58 17.16
CA VAL A 211 10.42 0.16 15.91
C VAL A 211 10.21 1.67 16.10
N ARG A 212 9.28 2.06 16.96
CA ARG A 212 9.05 3.47 17.30
C ARG A 212 10.20 4.07 18.09
N ASN A 213 10.80 3.33 19.01
CA ASN A 213 11.97 3.79 19.75
C ASN A 213 13.19 3.87 18.83
N GLU A 214 13.35 2.91 17.91
CA GLU A 214 14.38 2.92 16.86
C GLU A 214 14.22 4.16 15.95
N ALA A 215 13.01 4.47 15.48
CA ALA A 215 12.74 5.65 14.68
C ALA A 215 13.11 6.96 15.41
N LEU A 216 12.84 7.02 16.73
CA LEU A 216 13.21 8.17 17.55
C LEU A 216 14.73 8.32 17.68
N ALA A 217 15.45 7.24 17.96
CA ALA A 217 16.91 7.24 18.06
C ALA A 217 17.56 7.67 16.74
N LEU A 218 17.13 7.06 15.62
CA LEU A 218 17.61 7.41 14.28
C LEU A 218 17.35 8.88 13.95
N LEU A 219 16.19 9.42 14.32
CA LEU A 219 15.85 10.82 14.09
C LEU A 219 16.77 11.76 14.90
N GLN A 220 17.12 11.39 16.14
CA GLN A 220 18.08 12.12 16.99
C GLN A 220 19.51 12.06 16.44
N ASP A 221 19.86 10.96 15.75
CA ASP A 221 21.13 10.76 15.05
C ASP A 221 21.17 11.45 13.66
N GLY A 222 20.17 12.28 13.32
CA GLY A 222 20.13 13.06 12.09
C GLY A 222 19.56 12.32 10.87
N VAL A 223 19.01 11.11 11.04
CA VAL A 223 18.32 10.37 9.97
C VAL A 223 16.95 11.02 9.72
N THR A 224 16.64 11.37 8.47
CA THR A 224 15.32 11.87 8.09
C THR A 224 14.26 10.76 8.21
N ILE A 225 13.14 11.03 8.87
CA ILE A 225 12.04 10.07 8.98
C ILE A 225 10.87 10.52 8.11
N VAL A 226 10.48 9.65 7.16
CA VAL A 226 9.27 9.82 6.35
C VAL A 226 8.11 9.10 7.02
N VAL A 227 7.00 9.78 7.21
CA VAL A 227 5.84 9.21 7.88
C VAL A 227 4.52 9.63 7.22
N PHE A 228 3.61 8.67 7.12
CA PHE A 228 2.21 8.87 6.79
C PHE A 228 1.39 8.66 8.06
N PRO A 229 1.04 9.72 8.81
CA PRO A 229 0.50 9.57 10.17
C PRO A 229 -0.86 8.87 10.23
N ALA A 230 -1.58 8.84 9.11
CA ALA A 230 -2.82 8.09 8.94
C ALA A 230 -2.62 6.57 9.13
N GLY A 231 -1.40 6.06 8.86
CA GLY A 231 -1.06 4.63 8.97
C GLY A 231 -1.74 3.74 7.93
N GLY A 232 -2.48 4.31 6.99
CA GLY A 232 -3.14 3.59 5.91
C GLY A 232 -3.62 4.52 4.81
N VAL A 233 -3.84 3.97 3.63
CA VAL A 233 -4.27 4.71 2.44
C VAL A 233 -5.62 5.39 2.67
N ALA A 234 -5.78 6.62 2.20
CA ALA A 234 -7.02 7.37 2.30
C ALA A 234 -8.20 6.62 1.66
N THR A 235 -9.36 6.72 2.27
CA THR A 235 -10.57 6.10 1.78
C THR A 235 -11.79 6.99 1.98
N SER A 236 -12.90 6.65 1.33
CA SER A 236 -14.14 7.40 1.43
C SER A 236 -15.04 6.85 2.56
N PRO A 237 -15.79 7.71 3.26
CA PRO A 237 -16.82 7.27 4.20
C PRO A 237 -17.98 6.53 3.54
N THR A 238 -18.16 6.72 2.23
CA THR A 238 -19.21 6.08 1.42
C THR A 238 -18.64 5.53 0.11
N MET A 239 -19.39 4.66 -0.58
CA MET A 239 -18.95 4.07 -1.86
C MET A 239 -18.63 5.11 -2.94
N PHE A 240 -19.28 6.28 -2.90
CA PHE A 240 -19.18 7.32 -3.91
C PHE A 240 -18.63 8.65 -3.40
N GLY A 241 -18.27 8.71 -2.12
CA GLY A 241 -17.70 9.89 -1.49
C GLY A 241 -16.28 10.22 -1.96
N ARG A 242 -15.75 11.34 -1.48
CA ARG A 242 -14.34 11.70 -1.64
C ARG A 242 -13.50 11.00 -0.59
N ALA A 243 -12.26 10.65 -0.96
CA ALA A 243 -11.33 10.09 -0.01
C ALA A 243 -10.89 11.11 1.03
N VAL A 244 -10.69 10.63 2.24
CA VAL A 244 -10.07 11.35 3.34
C VAL A 244 -9.05 10.44 4.01
N ASP A 245 -8.01 11.02 4.58
CA ASP A 245 -7.05 10.28 5.39
C ASP A 245 -7.76 9.63 6.59
N LEU A 246 -7.26 8.47 7.00
CA LEU A 246 -7.62 7.90 8.29
C LEU A 246 -7.18 8.84 9.43
N PRO A 247 -7.75 8.73 10.64
CA PRO A 247 -7.32 9.55 11.78
C PRO A 247 -5.82 9.43 12.02
N TRP A 248 -5.14 10.56 12.09
CA TRP A 248 -3.70 10.60 12.29
C TRP A 248 -3.32 10.14 13.70
N LYS A 249 -2.32 9.27 13.78
CA LYS A 249 -1.87 8.65 15.03
C LYS A 249 -0.87 9.56 15.76
N THR A 250 -1.00 9.66 17.09
CA THR A 250 -0.19 10.55 17.95
C THR A 250 1.28 10.15 18.08
N PHE A 251 1.68 9.01 17.54
CA PHE A 251 3.08 8.58 17.57
C PHE A 251 4.00 9.58 16.86
N THR A 252 3.58 10.10 15.70
CA THR A 252 4.34 11.11 14.94
C THR A 252 4.64 12.34 15.80
N ALA A 253 3.65 12.84 16.54
CA ALA A 253 3.85 13.96 17.46
C ALA A 253 4.83 13.63 18.59
N ARG A 254 4.76 12.40 19.15
CA ARG A 254 5.73 11.98 20.19
C ARG A 254 7.17 12.03 19.67
N MET A 255 7.38 11.55 18.47
CA MET A 255 8.71 11.51 17.84
C MET A 255 9.25 12.92 17.59
N ILE A 256 8.43 13.80 17.00
CA ILE A 256 8.80 15.19 16.71
C ILE A 256 9.13 15.94 17.98
N LEU A 257 8.30 15.85 19.03
CA LEU A 257 8.54 16.53 20.30
C LEU A 257 9.81 16.04 21.01
N ALA A 258 10.03 14.72 21.01
CA ALA A 258 11.18 14.12 21.69
C ALA A 258 12.52 14.42 21.00
N ALA A 259 12.55 14.44 19.66
CA ALA A 259 13.74 14.76 18.88
C ALA A 259 13.90 16.28 18.59
N ARG A 260 12.93 17.11 18.96
CA ARG A 260 12.88 18.55 18.62
C ARG A 260 12.98 18.78 17.11
N ALA A 261 12.34 17.91 16.33
CA ALA A 261 12.48 17.88 14.89
C ALA A 261 11.70 19.01 14.19
N GLN A 262 12.28 19.55 13.13
CA GLN A 262 11.56 20.35 12.13
C GLN A 262 10.71 19.42 11.23
N VAL A 263 9.67 19.96 10.60
CA VAL A 263 8.74 19.17 9.78
C VAL A 263 8.56 19.78 8.41
N VAL A 264 8.64 18.94 7.37
CA VAL A 264 8.18 19.30 6.02
C VAL A 264 6.84 18.65 5.75
N PRO A 265 5.76 19.44 5.60
CA PRO A 265 4.45 18.93 5.22
C PRO A 265 4.36 18.73 3.70
N ILE A 266 3.85 17.58 3.27
CA ILE A 266 3.61 17.26 1.85
C ILE A 266 2.16 16.88 1.66
N TYR A 267 1.54 17.40 0.60
CA TYR A 267 0.18 17.02 0.20
C TYR A 267 0.16 16.44 -1.20
N PHE A 268 -0.19 15.15 -1.32
CA PHE A 268 -0.43 14.49 -2.60
C PHE A 268 -1.87 14.73 -3.06
N LYS A 269 -2.04 15.24 -4.29
CA LYS A 269 -3.33 15.68 -4.84
C LYS A 269 -4.02 14.53 -5.55
N GLY A 270 -5.19 14.11 -5.08
CA GLY A 270 -6.01 13.08 -5.70
C GLY A 270 -6.50 12.00 -4.74
N GLN A 271 -6.91 10.88 -5.31
CA GLN A 271 -7.42 9.71 -4.58
C GLN A 271 -7.36 8.45 -5.44
N CYS A 272 -7.39 7.28 -4.82
CA CYS A 272 -7.59 6.01 -5.50
C CYS A 272 -8.91 5.94 -6.28
N SER A 273 -9.02 4.94 -7.17
CA SER A 273 -10.20 4.74 -8.02
C SER A 273 -11.48 4.47 -7.22
N ARG A 274 -12.63 4.66 -7.88
CA ARG A 274 -13.94 4.32 -7.30
C ARG A 274 -14.03 2.87 -6.86
N LEU A 275 -13.44 1.95 -7.62
CA LEU A 275 -13.39 0.53 -7.24
C LEU A 275 -12.66 0.34 -5.91
N PHE A 276 -11.53 1.03 -5.70
CA PHE A 276 -10.82 0.98 -4.44
C PHE A 276 -11.68 1.50 -3.28
N MET A 277 -12.42 2.61 -3.47
CA MET A 277 -13.33 3.15 -2.46
C MET A 277 -14.45 2.18 -2.09
N ILE A 278 -15.07 1.55 -3.10
CA ILE A 278 -16.13 0.55 -2.89
C ILE A 278 -15.58 -0.65 -2.12
N VAL A 279 -14.47 -1.22 -2.59
CA VAL A 279 -13.87 -2.42 -1.99
C VAL A 279 -13.34 -2.15 -0.57
N SER A 280 -12.89 -0.94 -0.31
CA SER A 280 -12.46 -0.50 1.02
C SER A 280 -13.57 -0.54 2.08
N GLN A 281 -14.85 -0.62 1.69
CA GLN A 281 -15.96 -0.78 2.63
C GLN A 281 -16.11 -2.23 3.13
N PHE A 282 -15.51 -3.22 2.44
CA PHE A 282 -15.73 -4.64 2.71
C PHE A 282 -14.59 -5.33 3.46
N GLY A 283 -13.40 -4.73 3.53
CA GLY A 283 -12.31 -5.27 4.32
C GLY A 283 -10.90 -4.99 3.83
N GLN A 284 -9.95 -5.12 4.74
CA GLN A 284 -8.54 -4.78 4.52
C GLN A 284 -7.86 -5.63 3.44
N THR A 285 -8.15 -6.93 3.38
CA THR A 285 -7.48 -7.87 2.46
C THR A 285 -7.68 -7.51 0.99
N LEU A 286 -8.94 -7.24 0.60
CA LEU A 286 -9.26 -6.87 -0.78
C LEU A 286 -8.73 -5.48 -1.12
N ARG A 287 -8.77 -4.57 -0.17
CA ARG A 287 -8.21 -3.22 -0.28
C ARG A 287 -6.70 -3.28 -0.59
N SER A 288 -5.93 -4.05 0.19
CA SER A 288 -4.49 -4.19 -0.03
C SER A 288 -4.18 -4.81 -1.40
N ALA A 289 -4.93 -5.83 -1.82
CA ALA A 289 -4.74 -6.48 -3.12
C ALA A 289 -4.99 -5.54 -4.32
N LEU A 290 -5.79 -4.49 -4.14
CA LEU A 290 -6.06 -3.50 -5.19
C LEU A 290 -4.97 -2.42 -5.32
N LEU A 291 -4.06 -2.26 -4.35
CA LEU A 291 -3.03 -1.21 -4.40
C LEU A 291 -2.13 -1.32 -5.64
N ILE A 292 -1.84 -2.54 -6.10
CA ILE A 292 -1.10 -2.78 -7.35
C ILE A 292 -1.88 -2.25 -8.56
N ARG A 293 -3.21 -2.44 -8.58
CA ARG A 293 -4.06 -1.88 -9.63
C ARG A 293 -4.08 -0.36 -9.58
N GLU A 294 -4.16 0.22 -8.41
CA GLU A 294 -4.14 1.68 -8.25
C GLU A 294 -2.84 2.27 -8.79
N LEU A 295 -1.69 1.66 -8.50
CA LEU A 295 -0.41 2.07 -9.10
C LEU A 295 -0.45 1.95 -10.64
N ARG A 296 -0.98 0.85 -11.18
CA ARG A 296 -1.09 0.63 -12.62
C ARG A 296 -1.98 1.66 -13.34
N ILE A 297 -3.01 2.18 -12.70
CA ILE A 297 -3.87 3.22 -13.25
C ILE A 297 -3.09 4.53 -13.52
N PHE A 298 -1.99 4.75 -12.83
CA PHE A 298 -1.14 5.92 -13.01
C PHE A 298 -0.09 5.77 -14.11
N VAL A 299 0.13 4.59 -14.67
CA VAL A 299 1.03 4.38 -15.83
C VAL A 299 0.64 5.33 -16.97
N GLY A 300 1.61 6.04 -17.52
CA GLY A 300 1.41 7.09 -18.53
C GLY A 300 0.82 8.41 -18.00
N LYS A 301 0.73 8.58 -16.68
CA LYS A 301 0.13 9.78 -16.06
C LYS A 301 1.12 10.49 -15.15
N THR A 302 0.72 11.70 -14.73
CA THR A 302 1.45 12.53 -13.79
C THR A 302 0.74 12.54 -12.44
N ALA A 303 1.44 12.12 -11.39
CA ALA A 303 1.03 12.31 -10.01
C ALA A 303 1.42 13.72 -9.55
N LYS A 304 0.48 14.42 -8.94
CA LYS A 304 0.67 15.81 -8.50
C LYS A 304 0.69 15.91 -6.99
N GLY A 305 1.53 16.80 -6.49
CA GLY A 305 1.60 17.09 -5.07
C GLY A 305 2.06 18.51 -4.81
N GLU A 306 2.10 18.88 -3.54
CA GLU A 306 2.54 20.18 -3.06
C GLU A 306 3.39 20.02 -1.82
N ILE A 307 4.53 20.71 -1.80
CA ILE A 307 5.45 20.78 -0.68
C ILE A 307 5.16 22.09 0.03
N GLY A 308 4.71 21.98 1.27
CA GLY A 308 4.46 23.15 2.10
C GLY A 308 5.77 23.73 2.68
N PRO A 309 5.70 24.93 3.23
CA PRO A 309 6.84 25.52 3.93
C PRO A 309 7.24 24.65 5.13
N ILE A 310 8.54 24.66 5.41
CA ILE A 310 9.06 23.97 6.58
C ILE A 310 8.45 24.55 7.86
N ILE A 311 8.19 23.68 8.83
CA ILE A 311 7.66 24.04 10.13
C ILE A 311 8.80 23.87 11.14
N PRO A 312 9.44 24.96 11.59
CA PRO A 312 10.50 24.90 12.59
C PRO A 312 9.97 24.38 13.94
N PHE A 313 10.82 23.75 14.73
CA PHE A 313 10.42 23.26 16.05
C PHE A 313 9.89 24.35 16.98
N ALA A 314 10.39 25.57 16.84
CA ALA A 314 9.89 26.75 17.62
C ALA A 314 8.39 26.99 17.34
N GLU A 315 7.98 26.99 16.07
CA GLU A 315 6.57 27.14 15.66
C GLU A 315 5.70 25.99 16.18
N ILE A 316 6.23 24.75 16.16
CA ILE A 316 5.56 23.59 16.72
C ILE A 316 5.31 23.79 18.22
N LYS A 317 6.28 24.26 18.95
CA LYS A 317 6.18 24.52 20.39
C LYS A 317 5.19 25.62 20.73
N GLU A 318 5.16 26.69 19.92
CA GLU A 318 4.20 27.78 20.09
C GLU A 318 2.75 27.29 19.88
N ASN A 319 2.48 26.53 18.84
CA ASN A 319 1.12 26.11 18.47
C ASN A 319 0.59 24.93 19.29
N ALA A 320 1.45 23.99 19.70
CA ALA A 320 1.03 22.74 20.33
C ALA A 320 1.61 22.50 21.74
N GLY A 321 2.64 23.23 22.12
CA GLY A 321 3.33 22.98 23.40
C GLY A 321 3.91 21.57 23.46
N ASN A 322 3.48 20.80 24.48
CA ASN A 322 3.81 19.40 24.65
C ASN A 322 2.61 18.47 24.38
N ASP A 323 1.49 19.04 23.95
CA ASP A 323 0.28 18.27 23.69
C ASP A 323 0.37 17.56 22.34
N ARG A 324 0.47 16.22 22.39
CA ARG A 324 0.59 15.35 21.20
C ARG A 324 -0.63 15.42 20.30
N LYS A 325 -1.82 15.58 20.88
CA LYS A 325 -3.05 15.65 20.08
C LYS A 325 -3.14 16.98 19.38
N LYS A 326 -2.87 18.08 20.06
CA LYS A 326 -2.81 19.41 19.45
C LYS A 326 -1.77 19.46 18.33
N LEU A 327 -0.59 18.82 18.51
CA LEU A 327 0.43 18.75 17.47
C LEU A 327 -0.06 17.97 16.24
N ILE A 328 -0.71 16.82 16.42
CA ILE A 328 -1.25 16.06 15.29
C ILE A 328 -2.34 16.87 14.57
N ASP A 329 -3.24 17.53 15.30
CA ASP A 329 -4.28 18.37 14.71
C ASP A 329 -3.67 19.57 13.95
N PHE A 330 -2.61 20.17 14.48
CA PHE A 330 -1.86 21.25 13.82
C PHE A 330 -1.20 20.76 12.53
N LEU A 331 -0.46 19.64 12.57
CA LEU A 331 0.19 19.08 11.38
C LEU A 331 -0.84 18.63 10.33
N PHE A 332 -1.94 18.03 10.77
CA PHE A 332 -3.04 17.69 9.88
C PHE A 332 -3.59 18.92 9.16
N ALA A 333 -3.82 19.98 9.90
CA ALA A 333 -4.28 21.26 9.34
C ALA A 333 -3.27 21.84 8.34
N ARG A 334 -1.96 21.82 8.65
CA ARG A 334 -0.89 22.32 7.77
C ARG A 334 -0.80 21.54 6.46
N VAL A 335 -0.88 20.21 6.50
CA VAL A 335 -0.89 19.37 5.30
C VAL A 335 -2.16 19.59 4.49
N HIS A 336 -3.32 19.60 5.12
CA HIS A 336 -4.60 19.71 4.41
C HIS A 336 -4.97 21.15 4.02
N ALA A 337 -4.24 22.17 4.49
CA ALA A 337 -4.35 23.54 3.98
C ALA A 337 -4.00 23.64 2.48
N MET A 338 -3.19 22.71 1.97
CA MET A 338 -2.85 22.58 0.55
C MET A 338 -3.95 21.85 -0.26
N ALA A 339 -4.98 21.33 0.40
CA ALA A 339 -6.12 20.68 -0.25
C ALA A 339 -7.06 21.72 -0.86
N SER A 340 -7.82 21.28 -1.89
CA SER A 340 -8.89 22.10 -2.47
C SER A 340 -10.19 22.09 -1.65
N ARG A 341 -10.22 21.36 -0.52
CA ARG A 341 -11.37 21.23 0.38
C ARG A 341 -11.12 21.93 1.70
N SER A 342 -12.17 22.40 2.33
CA SER A 342 -12.06 22.96 3.68
C SER A 342 -11.69 21.88 4.71
N LEU A 343 -11.00 22.27 5.76
CA LEU A 343 -10.59 21.37 6.84
C LEU A 343 -11.80 20.78 7.56
N ASP A 344 -12.88 21.55 7.70
CA ASP A 344 -14.11 21.10 8.36
C ASP A 344 -14.82 20.02 7.56
N GLU A 345 -14.89 20.14 6.24
CA GLU A 345 -15.42 19.09 5.36
C GLU A 345 -14.61 17.80 5.46
N ILE A 346 -13.27 17.90 5.47
CA ILE A 346 -12.37 16.75 5.59
C ILE A 346 -12.57 16.05 6.93
N LYS A 347 -12.63 16.79 8.03
CA LYS A 347 -12.87 16.26 9.39
C LYS A 347 -14.27 15.65 9.53
N ALA A 348 -15.28 16.27 8.95
CA ALA A 348 -16.65 15.72 8.96
C ALA A 348 -16.71 14.36 8.25
N ASP A 349 -16.10 14.25 7.07
CA ASP A 349 -16.02 12.99 6.33
C ASP A 349 -15.17 11.94 7.08
N GLN A 350 -14.06 12.35 7.71
CA GLN A 350 -13.23 11.48 8.53
C GLN A 350 -14.02 10.91 9.73
N GLY A 351 -14.89 11.72 10.33
CA GLY A 351 -15.83 11.29 11.40
C GLY A 351 -16.82 10.22 10.96
N ARG A 352 -17.14 10.15 9.65
CA ARG A 352 -18.08 9.16 9.08
C ARG A 352 -17.41 7.88 8.59
N LEU A 353 -16.08 7.77 8.65
CA LEU A 353 -15.38 6.55 8.25
C LEU A 353 -15.86 5.33 9.08
N PRO A 354 -15.89 4.12 8.48
CA PRO A 354 -16.21 2.89 9.20
C PRO A 354 -15.31 2.70 10.45
N VAL A 355 -15.88 2.22 11.53
CA VAL A 355 -15.17 2.06 12.83
C VAL A 355 -13.91 1.20 12.67
N TRP A 356 -14.00 0.10 11.92
CA TRP A 356 -12.87 -0.82 11.69
C TRP A 356 -11.67 -0.20 10.93
N LEU A 357 -11.82 1.01 10.40
CA LEU A 357 -10.76 1.78 9.74
C LEU A 357 -10.14 2.83 10.68
N LYS A 358 -10.77 3.10 11.82
CA LYS A 358 -10.31 4.14 12.77
C LYS A 358 -9.38 3.57 13.84
N ASP A 359 -9.47 2.28 14.10
CA ASP A 359 -8.67 1.53 15.06
C ASP A 359 -7.33 1.10 14.45
#